data_72ff192606751313936f1bb6068fbb2e
#
_entry.id   72ff192606751313936f1bb6068fbb2e
#
_cell.length_a   1.000
_cell.length_b   1.000
_cell.length_c   1.000
_cell.angle_alpha   90.00
_cell.angle_beta   90.00
_cell.angle_gamma   90.00
#
_symmetry.space_group_name_H-M   'P 1'
#
loop_
_entity.id
_entity.type
_entity.pdbx_description
1 polymer ?
#
loop_
_entity_poly.entity_id
_entity_poly.type
_entity_poly.pdbx_seq_one_letter_code
_entity_poly.pdbx_strand_id
1 'polypeptide(L)'
;MDINYYKKYEPIDGKWLITKKLGNGAFGTVFEIARKNIPDIKSALKIISIPQSSEELQRLKEENYDIDNKSITSFYSGLVDDCIKEFQLMSKLRGNSNIVSYEDHNVIEKQDGEFGWDIFIRMELLTPIVQYFTDNAPTQQDI
;
A
#
# COMPACT_ATOMS: atom_id res chain seq x y z
N MET A 1 -9.87 -3.63 2.49
CA MET A 1 -9.68 -5.07 2.51
C MET A 1 -9.12 -5.54 3.83
N ASP A 2 -9.47 -6.74 4.19
CA ASP A 2 -9.03 -7.35 5.44
C ASP A 2 -7.54 -7.65 5.41
N ILE A 3 -6.88 -7.51 6.55
CA ILE A 3 -5.48 -7.87 6.73
C ILE A 3 -5.23 -9.31 6.30
N ASN A 4 -6.18 -10.21 6.55
CA ASN A 4 -6.04 -11.63 6.21
C ASN A 4 -5.96 -11.89 4.71
N TYR A 5 -6.56 -11.05 3.91
CA TYR A 5 -6.48 -11.17 2.45
C TYR A 5 -5.03 -10.98 1.98
N TYR A 6 -4.33 -10.01 2.57
CA TYR A 6 -2.98 -9.67 2.14
C TYR A 6 -1.91 -10.56 2.77
N LYS A 7 -2.25 -11.30 3.81
CA LYS A 7 -1.30 -12.22 4.42
C LYS A 7 -0.88 -13.36 3.48
N LYS A 8 -1.63 -13.60 2.44
CA LYS A 8 -1.24 -14.58 1.42
C LYS A 8 0.05 -14.21 0.70
N TYR A 9 0.44 -12.94 0.74
CA TYR A 9 1.67 -12.47 0.11
C TYR A 9 2.88 -12.58 1.02
N GLU A 10 2.69 -12.98 2.28
CA GLU A 10 3.79 -13.09 3.23
C GLU A 10 4.68 -14.31 2.94
N PRO A 11 5.99 -14.20 3.16
CA PRO A 11 6.70 -12.97 3.53
C PRO A 11 6.86 -12.04 2.34
N ILE A 12 6.52 -10.79 2.52
CA ILE A 12 6.59 -9.79 1.46
C ILE A 12 8.06 -9.53 1.14
N ASP A 13 8.42 -9.64 -0.14
CA ASP A 13 9.82 -9.60 -0.60
C ASP A 13 10.71 -10.60 0.12
N GLY A 14 10.13 -11.68 0.64
CA GLY A 14 10.84 -12.69 1.42
C GLY A 14 11.31 -12.22 2.79
N LYS A 15 10.94 -11.03 3.22
CA LYS A 15 11.53 -10.39 4.41
C LYS A 15 10.50 -9.88 5.42
N TRP A 16 9.28 -9.55 5.01
CA TRP A 16 8.36 -8.77 5.84
C TRP A 16 7.08 -9.51 6.15
N LEU A 17 6.61 -9.37 7.39
CA LEU A 17 5.30 -9.87 7.83
C LEU A 17 4.40 -8.70 8.19
N ILE A 18 3.13 -8.80 7.86
CA ILE A 18 2.14 -7.78 8.21
C ILE A 18 1.75 -7.98 9.67
N THR A 19 1.91 -6.94 10.48
CA THR A 19 1.63 -7.03 11.91
C THR A 19 0.29 -6.44 12.29
N LYS A 20 -0.07 -5.28 11.72
CA LYS A 20 -1.35 -4.66 12.01
C LYS A 20 -1.72 -3.64 10.94
N LYS A 21 -3.01 -3.30 10.90
CA LYS A 21 -3.52 -2.27 10.01
C LYS A 21 -3.36 -0.91 10.68
N LEU A 22 -2.81 0.05 9.95
CA LEU A 22 -2.62 1.40 10.44
C LEU A 22 -3.74 2.34 10.00
N GLY A 23 -4.32 2.10 8.82
CA GLY A 23 -5.41 2.94 8.35
C GLY A 23 -5.86 2.61 6.94
N ASN A 24 -6.96 3.24 6.53
CA ASN A 24 -7.48 3.19 5.18
C ASN A 24 -7.40 4.58 4.57
N GLY A 25 -6.94 4.65 3.33
CA GLY A 25 -7.03 5.86 2.54
C GLY A 25 -8.02 5.70 1.40
N ALA A 26 -8.23 6.77 0.65
CA ALA A 26 -9.10 6.75 -0.53
C ALA A 26 -8.61 5.76 -1.59
N PHE A 27 -7.32 5.50 -1.64
CA PHE A 27 -6.69 4.70 -2.69
C PHE A 27 -6.02 3.42 -2.18
N GLY A 28 -6.14 3.11 -0.90
CA GLY A 28 -5.51 1.90 -0.40
C GLY A 28 -5.52 1.79 1.10
N THR A 29 -4.86 0.75 1.58
CA THR A 29 -4.77 0.43 3.00
C THR A 29 -3.31 0.46 3.43
N VAL A 30 -3.04 1.01 4.60
CA VAL A 30 -1.68 1.09 5.16
C VAL A 30 -1.55 0.12 6.32
N PHE A 31 -0.49 -0.67 6.29
CA PHE A 31 -0.18 -1.65 7.32
C PHE A 31 1.18 -1.36 7.94
N GLU A 32 1.34 -1.79 9.18
CA GLU A 32 2.66 -1.96 9.77
C GLU A 32 3.20 -3.31 9.36
N ILE A 33 4.47 -3.34 8.95
CA ILE A 33 5.17 -4.58 8.66
C ILE A 33 6.44 -4.65 9.49
N ALA A 34 6.87 -5.87 9.80
CA ALA A 34 8.07 -6.11 10.58
C ALA A 34 8.94 -7.14 9.88
N ARG A 35 10.26 -7.01 10.04
CA ARG A 35 11.19 -7.99 9.48
C ARG A 35 10.97 -9.35 10.10
N LYS A 36 10.91 -10.36 9.27
CA LYS A 36 10.66 -11.74 9.69
C LYS A 36 11.64 -12.22 10.75
N ASN A 37 12.92 -11.90 10.57
CA ASN A 37 13.98 -12.39 11.45
C ASN A 37 14.37 -11.38 12.53
N ILE A 38 13.96 -10.13 12.40
CA ILE A 38 14.29 -9.06 13.32
C ILE A 38 13.04 -8.21 13.52
N PRO A 39 12.08 -8.70 14.36
CA PRO A 39 10.77 -8.04 14.48
C PRO A 39 10.80 -6.59 14.97
N ASP A 40 11.91 -6.15 15.54
CA ASP A 40 12.04 -4.76 15.96
C ASP A 40 12.23 -3.80 14.78
N ILE A 41 12.61 -4.31 13.63
CA ILE A 41 12.73 -3.49 12.42
C ILE A 41 11.37 -3.45 11.74
N LYS A 42 10.77 -2.26 11.72
CA LYS A 42 9.42 -2.04 11.21
C LYS A 42 9.41 -1.02 10.08
N SER A 43 8.37 -1.10 9.27
CA SER A 43 8.14 -0.18 8.18
C SER A 43 6.64 -0.05 7.93
N ALA A 44 6.24 0.92 7.15
CA ALA A 44 4.86 1.06 6.71
C ALA A 44 4.74 0.51 5.30
N LEU A 45 3.64 -0.20 5.04
CA LEU A 45 3.34 -0.75 3.73
C LEU A 45 1.96 -0.27 3.30
N LYS A 46 1.91 0.48 2.22
CA LYS A 46 0.64 0.86 1.59
C LYS A 46 0.37 -0.10 0.46
N ILE A 47 -0.84 -0.66 0.44
CA ILE A 47 -1.27 -1.56 -0.62
C ILE A 47 -2.41 -0.90 -1.37
N ILE A 48 -2.23 -0.73 -2.68
CA ILE A 48 -3.24 -0.16 -3.56
C ILE A 48 -3.67 -1.26 -4.52
N SER A 49 -4.97 -1.59 -4.50
CA SER A 49 -5.55 -2.56 -5.44
C SER A 49 -6.11 -1.83 -6.66
N ILE A 50 -5.78 -2.30 -7.85
CA ILE A 50 -6.28 -1.74 -9.09
C ILE A 50 -6.84 -2.89 -9.94
N PRO A 51 -8.16 -2.90 -10.23
CA PRO A 51 -9.20 -1.99 -9.72
C PRO A 51 -9.37 -2.10 -8.20
N GLN A 52 -9.96 -1.07 -7.59
CA GLN A 52 -10.12 -1.04 -6.14
C GLN A 52 -11.07 -2.11 -5.62
N SER A 53 -12.03 -2.51 -6.45
CA SER A 53 -12.99 -3.54 -6.11
C SER A 53 -13.53 -4.21 -7.36
N SER A 54 -14.11 -5.40 -7.19
CA SER A 54 -14.81 -6.07 -8.29
C SER A 54 -16.04 -5.29 -8.73
N GLU A 55 -16.62 -4.51 -7.83
CA GLU A 55 -17.77 -3.67 -8.11
C GLU A 55 -17.41 -2.53 -9.04
N GLU A 56 -16.23 -1.94 -8.87
CA GLU A 56 -15.70 -0.91 -9.77
C GLU A 56 -15.57 -1.46 -11.18
N LEU A 57 -14.99 -2.64 -11.31
CA LEU A 57 -14.83 -3.30 -12.61
C LEU A 57 -16.18 -3.60 -13.25
N GLN A 58 -17.12 -4.10 -12.47
CA GLN A 58 -18.46 -4.41 -12.95
C GLN A 58 -19.17 -3.16 -13.44
N ARG A 59 -19.05 -2.06 -12.71
CA ARG A 59 -19.65 -0.77 -13.11
C ARG A 59 -19.07 -0.27 -14.43
N LEU A 60 -17.76 -0.40 -14.60
CA LEU A 60 -17.10 -0.01 -15.85
C LEU A 60 -17.67 -0.81 -17.01
N LYS A 61 -17.86 -2.11 -16.84
CA LYS A 61 -18.43 -2.98 -17.86
C LYS A 61 -19.88 -2.63 -18.18
N GLU A 62 -20.66 -2.29 -17.16
CA GLU A 62 -22.07 -1.93 -17.33
C GLU A 62 -22.24 -0.59 -18.05
N GLU A 63 -21.38 0.39 -17.73
CA GLU A 63 -21.44 1.70 -18.36
C GLU A 63 -20.90 1.69 -19.79
N ASN A 64 -20.05 0.72 -20.11
CA ASN A 64 -19.39 0.61 -21.40
C ASN A 64 -19.50 -0.83 -21.91
N TYR A 65 -20.73 -1.28 -22.14
CA TYR A 65 -20.96 -2.69 -22.45
C TYR A 65 -20.31 -3.14 -23.76
N ASP A 66 -19.92 -2.21 -24.62
CA ASP A 66 -19.18 -2.53 -25.84
C ASP A 66 -17.66 -2.63 -25.61
N ILE A 67 -17.19 -2.33 -24.42
CA ILE A 67 -15.77 -2.35 -24.11
C ILE A 67 -15.26 -3.80 -24.05
N ASP A 68 -14.17 -4.08 -24.72
CA ASP A 68 -13.59 -5.41 -24.73
C ASP A 68 -12.56 -5.55 -23.58
N ASN A 69 -12.16 -6.80 -23.35
CA ASN A 69 -11.21 -7.10 -22.26
C ASN A 69 -9.86 -6.43 -22.48
N LYS A 70 -9.45 -6.29 -23.73
CA LYS A 70 -8.18 -5.63 -24.06
C LYS A 70 -8.20 -4.17 -23.67
N SER A 71 -9.30 -3.47 -23.94
CA SER A 71 -9.46 -2.06 -23.59
C SER A 71 -9.53 -1.88 -22.07
N ILE A 72 -10.21 -2.77 -21.36
CA ILE A 72 -10.26 -2.76 -19.90
C ILE A 72 -8.87 -2.94 -19.31
N THR A 73 -8.12 -3.91 -19.82
CA THR A 73 -6.75 -4.18 -19.37
C THR A 73 -5.85 -2.97 -19.60
N SER A 74 -5.95 -2.34 -20.78
CA SER A 74 -5.15 -1.15 -21.10
C SER A 74 -5.49 0.01 -20.20
N PHE A 75 -6.76 0.22 -19.88
CA PHE A 75 -7.20 1.28 -18.99
C PHE A 75 -6.59 1.12 -17.59
N TYR A 76 -6.72 -0.06 -16.99
CA TYR A 76 -6.21 -0.29 -15.65
C TYR A 76 -4.69 -0.38 -15.60
N SER A 77 -4.06 -0.93 -16.63
CA SER A 77 -2.61 -0.95 -16.75
C SER A 77 -2.05 0.47 -16.80
N GLY A 78 -2.75 1.38 -17.47
CA GLY A 78 -2.38 2.80 -17.48
C GLY A 78 -2.44 3.42 -16.09
N LEU A 79 -3.43 3.06 -15.29
CA LEU A 79 -3.53 3.53 -13.90
C LEU A 79 -2.37 3.02 -13.05
N VAL A 80 -1.96 1.76 -13.26
CA VAL A 80 -0.79 1.20 -12.58
C VAL A 80 0.45 2.00 -12.93
N ASP A 81 0.65 2.28 -14.21
CA ASP A 81 1.82 3.06 -14.67
C ASP A 81 1.82 4.46 -14.07
N ASP A 82 0.66 5.10 -13.97
CA ASP A 82 0.53 6.43 -13.37
C ASP A 82 0.90 6.40 -11.89
N CYS A 83 0.47 5.37 -11.18
CA CYS A 83 0.86 5.20 -9.78
C CYS A 83 2.37 5.05 -9.62
N ILE A 84 2.99 4.25 -10.47
CA ILE A 84 4.43 4.02 -10.42
C ILE A 84 5.18 5.32 -10.68
N LYS A 85 4.73 6.12 -11.65
CA LYS A 85 5.34 7.42 -11.95
C LYS A 85 5.24 8.37 -10.75
N GLU A 86 4.12 8.35 -10.05
CA GLU A 86 3.94 9.16 -8.86
C GLU A 86 4.91 8.74 -7.76
N PHE A 87 5.10 7.42 -7.54
CA PHE A 87 6.06 6.94 -6.57
C PHE A 87 7.49 7.28 -6.94
N GLN A 88 7.83 7.22 -8.22
CA GLN A 88 9.15 7.62 -8.69
C GLN A 88 9.41 9.09 -8.41
N LEU A 89 8.39 9.93 -8.56
CA LEU A 89 8.51 11.35 -8.23
C LEU A 89 8.72 11.54 -6.74
N MET A 90 7.97 10.84 -5.91
CA MET A 90 8.13 10.87 -4.45
C MET A 90 9.53 10.43 -4.04
N SER A 91 10.09 9.44 -4.73
CA SER A 91 11.44 8.97 -4.46
C SER A 91 12.48 10.08 -4.71
N LYS A 92 12.26 10.92 -5.71
CA LYS A 92 13.16 12.05 -6.00
C LYS A 92 13.08 13.14 -4.94
N LEU A 93 11.97 13.20 -4.21
CA LEU A 93 11.77 14.17 -3.13
C LEU A 93 12.23 13.60 -1.78
N ARG A 94 12.76 12.40 -1.79
CA ARG A 94 13.24 11.71 -0.60
C ARG A 94 14.29 12.55 0.11
N GLY A 95 14.16 12.61 1.43
CA GLY A 95 15.02 13.45 2.26
C GLY A 95 14.43 14.81 2.60
N ASN A 96 13.35 15.20 1.95
CA ASN A 96 12.62 16.39 2.32
C ASN A 96 11.85 16.11 3.62
N SER A 97 12.05 16.95 4.63
CA SER A 97 11.50 16.71 5.97
C SER A 97 9.97 16.71 6.03
N ASN A 98 9.30 17.27 5.03
CA ASN A 98 7.85 17.35 5.02
C ASN A 98 7.18 16.24 4.24
N ILE A 99 7.96 15.28 3.74
CA ILE A 99 7.45 14.21 2.90
C ILE A 99 7.82 12.87 3.51
N VAL A 100 6.83 11.97 3.57
CA VAL A 100 7.06 10.59 4.02
C VAL A 100 8.06 9.94 3.08
N SER A 101 9.10 9.33 3.66
CA SER A 101 10.15 8.71 2.86
C SER A 101 9.64 7.45 2.18
N TYR A 102 9.67 7.46 0.86
CA TYR A 102 9.44 6.27 0.06
C TYR A 102 10.71 5.41 0.08
N GLU A 103 10.54 4.11 0.27
CA GLU A 103 11.67 3.18 0.29
C GLU A 103 11.75 2.36 -1.00
N ASP A 104 10.70 1.62 -1.29
CA ASP A 104 10.62 0.83 -2.52
C ASP A 104 9.17 0.49 -2.83
N HIS A 105 8.95 -0.12 -4.00
CA HIS A 105 7.63 -0.58 -4.39
C HIS A 105 7.72 -1.88 -5.17
N ASN A 106 6.59 -2.58 -5.25
CA ASN A 106 6.45 -3.77 -6.07
C ASN A 106 5.03 -3.83 -6.62
N VAL A 107 4.88 -4.35 -7.82
CA VAL A 107 3.57 -4.55 -8.46
C VAL A 107 3.37 -6.05 -8.64
N ILE A 108 2.28 -6.56 -8.10
CA ILE A 108 1.94 -7.98 -8.17
C ILE A 108 0.62 -8.14 -8.90
N GLU A 109 0.62 -8.89 -9.99
CA GLU A 109 -0.62 -9.23 -10.67
C GLU A 109 -1.41 -10.21 -9.80
N LYS A 110 -2.71 -9.98 -9.70
CA LYS A 110 -3.59 -10.83 -8.90
C LYS A 110 -3.63 -12.24 -9.48
N GLN A 111 -3.76 -13.21 -8.60
CA GLN A 111 -3.73 -14.62 -8.93
C GLN A 111 -5.13 -15.24 -8.86
N ASP A 112 -5.22 -16.53 -9.22
CA ASP A 112 -6.43 -17.32 -9.06
C ASP A 112 -7.63 -16.81 -9.86
N GLY A 113 -7.37 -16.28 -11.05
CA GLY A 113 -8.42 -15.83 -11.94
C GLY A 113 -8.95 -14.43 -11.64
N GLU A 114 -8.44 -13.78 -10.62
CA GLU A 114 -8.81 -12.39 -10.34
C GLU A 114 -8.13 -11.45 -11.30
N PHE A 115 -8.89 -10.46 -11.76
CA PHE A 115 -8.35 -9.42 -12.62
C PHE A 115 -7.78 -8.29 -11.78
N GLY A 116 -6.58 -7.84 -12.13
CA GLY A 116 -6.02 -6.65 -11.53
C GLY A 116 -4.64 -6.83 -10.96
N TRP A 117 -4.22 -5.80 -10.24
CA TRP A 117 -2.88 -5.73 -9.65
C TRP A 117 -2.98 -5.20 -8.22
N ASP A 118 -2.06 -5.65 -7.37
CA ASP A 118 -1.83 -5.06 -6.06
C ASP A 118 -0.47 -4.37 -6.10
N ILE A 119 -0.45 -3.07 -5.78
CA ILE A 119 0.76 -2.28 -5.75
C ILE A 119 1.17 -2.13 -4.29
N PHE A 120 2.38 -2.57 -3.98
CA PHE A 120 2.94 -2.50 -2.63
C PHE A 120 3.96 -1.38 -2.57
N ILE A 121 3.77 -0.44 -1.65
CA ILE A 121 4.68 0.69 -1.46
C ILE A 121 5.19 0.65 -0.03
N ARG A 122 6.49 0.47 0.12
CA ARG A 122 7.11 0.51 1.43
C ARG A 122 7.60 1.91 1.72
N MET A 123 7.28 2.39 2.91
CA MET A 123 7.58 3.75 3.35
C MET A 123 8.10 3.73 4.76
N GLU A 124 8.75 4.81 5.17
CA GLU A 124 9.15 4.98 6.55
C GLU A 124 7.93 4.97 7.46
N LEU A 125 8.03 4.24 8.56
CA LEU A 125 6.98 4.21 9.57
C LEU A 125 7.15 5.40 10.49
N LEU A 126 6.13 6.29 10.49
CA LEU A 126 6.14 7.48 11.34
C LEU A 126 5.26 7.23 12.56
N THR A 127 5.78 7.59 13.73
CA THR A 127 5.02 7.53 14.97
C THR A 127 4.48 8.93 15.25
N PRO A 128 3.15 9.09 15.37
CA PRO A 128 2.59 10.39 15.72
C PRO A 128 3.12 10.88 17.07
N ILE A 129 3.30 12.18 17.19
CA ILE A 129 3.85 12.78 18.42
C ILE A 129 3.01 12.40 19.64
N VAL A 130 1.69 12.43 19.52
CA VAL A 130 0.80 12.07 20.62
C VAL A 130 1.04 10.63 21.04
N GLN A 131 1.16 9.73 20.09
CA GLN A 131 1.44 8.32 20.38
C GLN A 131 2.83 8.15 21.00
N TYR A 132 3.80 8.90 20.50
CA TYR A 132 5.16 8.86 21.05
C TYR A 132 5.16 9.18 22.54
N PHE A 133 4.51 10.27 22.95
CA PHE A 133 4.46 10.65 24.35
C PHE A 133 3.70 9.64 25.20
N THR A 134 2.70 9.01 24.66
CA THR A 134 1.94 7.98 25.35
C THR A 134 2.79 6.72 25.55
N ASP A 135 3.46 6.27 24.51
CA ASP A 135 4.21 5.02 24.51
C ASP A 135 5.50 5.12 25.31
N ASN A 136 6.14 6.27 25.30
CA ASN A 136 7.40 6.48 25.99
C ASN A 136 7.20 6.98 27.40
N ALA A 137 5.94 7.05 27.83
CA ALA A 137 5.54 7.34 29.18
C ALA A 137 6.28 8.51 29.83
N PRO A 138 6.56 9.57 29.12
CA PRO A 138 7.02 10.76 29.82
C PRO A 138 5.89 11.25 30.71
N THR A 139 6.23 11.83 31.78
CA THR A 139 5.22 12.46 32.61
C THR A 139 4.71 13.71 31.89
N GLN A 140 3.58 14.22 32.31
CA GLN A 140 3.04 15.40 31.68
C GLN A 140 3.91 16.63 31.81
N GLN A 141 4.79 16.62 32.79
CA GLN A 141 5.75 17.70 32.96
C GLN A 141 6.78 17.77 31.85
N ASP A 142 6.93 16.70 31.11
CA ASP A 142 7.87 16.61 30.01
C ASP A 142 7.35 17.22 28.71
N ILE A 143 6.12 17.67 28.74
CA ILE A 143 5.46 18.20 27.55
C ILE A 143 5.51 19.72 27.56
#